data_ace7bfbfc4d807956d2c324c12c82de4
#
_entry.id   ace7bfbfc4d807956d2c324c12c82de4
#
_cell.length_a   1.000
_cell.length_b   1.000
_cell.length_c   1.000
_cell.angle_alpha   90.00
_cell.angle_beta   90.00
_cell.angle_gamma   90.00
#
_symmetry.space_group_name_H-M   'P 1'
#
loop_
_entity.id
_entity.type
_entity.pdbx_description
1 polymer ?
#
loop_
_entity_poly.entity_id
_entity_poly.type
_entity_poly.pdbx_seq_one_letter_code
_entity_poly.pdbx_strand_id
1 'polypeptide(L)'
;MHARVILGKVKRGKHDEAVNIYKESVAPVAKKQKGFKDMNLLTDPDTNKFISITFWETEEDMIGGESSGYLQEQLGKIAALFVGPPTIQYYLVSH
;
A
#
# COMPACT_ATOMS: atom_id res chain seq x y z
N MET A 1 1.16 17.69 3.14
CA MET A 1 0.97 16.38 2.51
C MET A 1 1.21 15.29 3.54
N HIS A 2 0.45 14.22 3.44
CA HIS A 2 0.53 13.10 4.37
C HIS A 2 0.89 11.82 3.62
N ALA A 3 1.55 10.89 4.31
CA ALA A 3 1.95 9.63 3.72
C ALA A 3 1.51 8.46 4.59
N ARG A 4 1.02 7.40 3.96
CA ARG A 4 0.74 6.12 4.59
C ARG A 4 1.74 5.10 4.09
N VAL A 5 2.42 4.44 5.00
CA VAL A 5 3.42 3.42 4.69
C VAL A 5 2.91 2.07 5.15
N ILE A 6 2.85 1.12 4.24
CA ILE A 6 2.42 -0.24 4.54
C ILE A 6 3.62 -1.15 4.34
N LEU A 7 4.06 -1.80 5.42
CA LEU A 7 5.22 -2.68 5.41
C LEU A 7 4.78 -4.12 5.63
N GLY A 8 5.30 -5.01 4.80
CA GLY A 8 5.01 -6.42 4.94
C GLY A 8 6.12 -7.28 4.36
N LYS A 9 5.95 -8.58 4.50
CA LYS A 9 6.79 -9.57 3.85
C LYS A 9 5.91 -10.47 3.02
N VAL A 10 6.31 -10.71 1.77
CA VAL A 10 5.64 -11.69 0.93
C VAL A 10 6.19 -13.09 1.21
N LYS A 11 5.38 -14.09 0.95
CA LYS A 11 5.79 -15.48 1.06
C LYS A 11 6.89 -15.76 0.03
N ARG A 12 7.79 -16.67 0.38
CA ARG A 12 8.87 -17.07 -0.49
C ARG A 12 8.35 -17.51 -1.86
N GLY A 13 8.96 -16.98 -2.92
CA GLY A 13 8.55 -17.28 -4.29
C GLY A 13 7.35 -16.51 -4.80
N LYS A 14 6.78 -15.62 -4.00
CA LYS A 14 5.57 -14.86 -4.35
C LYS A 14 5.81 -13.38 -4.66
N HIS A 15 7.07 -12.97 -4.71
CA HIS A 15 7.44 -11.57 -4.97
C HIS A 15 6.83 -11.04 -6.27
N ASP A 16 7.06 -11.72 -7.38
CA ASP A 16 6.62 -11.24 -8.69
C ASP A 16 5.10 -11.21 -8.80
N GLU A 17 4.43 -12.22 -8.26
CA GLU A 17 2.97 -12.27 -8.23
C GLU A 17 2.40 -11.10 -7.42
N ALA A 18 2.97 -10.81 -6.26
CA ALA A 18 2.52 -9.69 -5.43
C ALA A 18 2.73 -8.34 -6.14
N VAL A 19 3.87 -8.15 -6.79
CA VAL A 19 4.15 -6.94 -7.56
C VAL A 19 3.14 -6.77 -8.69
N ASN A 20 2.82 -7.84 -9.41
CA ASN A 20 1.86 -7.78 -10.51
C ASN A 20 0.45 -7.44 -10.02
N ILE A 21 -0.01 -8.05 -8.93
CA ILE A 21 -1.32 -7.73 -8.35
C ILE A 21 -1.36 -6.27 -7.93
N TYR A 22 -0.30 -5.79 -7.30
CA TYR A 22 -0.22 -4.38 -6.89
C TYR A 22 -0.36 -3.44 -8.08
N LYS A 23 0.41 -3.68 -9.14
CA LYS A 23 0.38 -2.83 -10.34
C LYS A 23 -0.94 -2.89 -11.09
N GLU A 24 -1.53 -4.05 -11.21
CA GLU A 24 -2.71 -4.26 -12.06
C GLU A 24 -4.03 -4.03 -11.34
N SER A 25 -4.09 -4.27 -10.04
CA SER A 25 -5.33 -4.25 -9.28
C SER A 25 -5.36 -3.20 -8.17
N VAL A 26 -4.26 -2.98 -7.47
CA VAL A 26 -4.23 -2.06 -6.33
C VAL A 26 -3.97 -0.63 -6.77
N ALA A 27 -2.93 -0.40 -7.56
CA ALA A 27 -2.55 0.95 -7.98
C ALA A 27 -3.62 1.69 -8.77
N PRO A 28 -4.31 1.07 -9.76
CA PRO A 28 -5.35 1.79 -10.50
C PRO A 28 -6.50 2.29 -9.62
N VAL A 29 -6.88 1.53 -8.60
CA VAL A 29 -7.95 1.94 -7.68
C VAL A 29 -7.46 3.04 -6.75
N ALA A 30 -6.22 2.93 -6.24
CA ALA A 30 -5.63 3.94 -5.38
C ALA A 30 -5.58 5.32 -6.06
N LYS A 31 -5.20 5.36 -7.33
CA LYS A 31 -5.08 6.60 -8.10
C LYS A 31 -6.39 7.34 -8.29
N LYS A 32 -7.52 6.67 -8.11
CA LYS A 32 -8.86 7.27 -8.25
C LYS A 32 -9.40 7.83 -6.94
N GLN A 33 -8.71 7.62 -5.82
CA GLN A 33 -9.19 8.07 -4.53
C GLN A 33 -9.01 9.58 -4.36
N LYS A 34 -9.96 10.22 -3.66
CA LYS A 34 -9.90 11.65 -3.37
C LYS A 34 -8.63 12.00 -2.61
N GLY A 35 -7.93 13.02 -3.08
CA GLY A 35 -6.72 13.51 -2.42
C GLY A 35 -5.46 12.70 -2.68
N PHE A 36 -5.56 11.65 -3.48
CA PHE A 36 -4.38 10.89 -3.88
C PHE A 36 -3.40 11.77 -4.66
N LYS A 37 -2.11 11.70 -4.30
CA LYS A 37 -1.05 12.47 -4.96
C LYS A 37 -0.06 11.61 -5.70
N ASP A 38 0.47 10.58 -5.05
CA ASP A 38 1.51 9.74 -5.63
C ASP A 38 1.61 8.43 -4.86
N MET A 39 2.28 7.45 -5.43
CA MET A 39 2.55 6.20 -4.75
C MET A 39 3.84 5.57 -5.25
N ASN A 40 4.50 4.84 -4.37
CA ASN A 40 5.69 4.08 -4.67
C ASN A 40 5.58 2.69 -4.07
N LEU A 41 6.07 1.71 -4.80
CA LEU A 41 6.23 0.35 -4.30
C LEU A 41 7.72 0.04 -4.25
N LEU A 42 8.21 -0.27 -3.06
CA LEU A 42 9.59 -0.66 -2.82
C LEU A 42 9.62 -2.13 -2.43
N THR A 43 10.45 -2.91 -3.09
CA THR A 43 10.57 -4.32 -2.78
C THR A 43 12.02 -4.76 -2.66
N ASP A 44 12.26 -5.80 -1.87
CA ASP A 44 13.56 -6.43 -1.78
C ASP A 44 13.36 -7.93 -1.98
N PRO A 45 13.69 -8.47 -3.16
CA PRO A 45 13.50 -9.90 -3.44
C PRO A 45 14.30 -10.84 -2.54
N ASP A 46 15.43 -10.36 -2.03
CA ASP A 46 16.28 -11.19 -1.17
C ASP A 46 15.70 -11.39 0.23
N THR A 47 15.08 -10.35 0.77
CA THR A 47 14.48 -10.39 2.12
C THR A 47 12.96 -10.53 2.08
N ASN A 48 12.36 -10.52 0.90
CA ASN A 48 10.92 -10.57 0.67
C ASN A 48 10.15 -9.37 1.26
N LYS A 49 10.85 -8.26 1.49
CA LYS A 49 10.21 -7.03 1.96
C LYS A 49 9.35 -6.40 0.87
N PHE A 50 8.21 -5.88 1.29
CA PHE A 50 7.24 -5.26 0.39
C PHE A 50 6.72 -4.00 1.09
N ILE A 51 7.01 -2.83 0.52
CA ILE A 51 6.69 -1.56 1.15
C ILE A 51 5.91 -0.70 0.16
N SER A 52 4.69 -0.33 0.53
CA SER A 52 3.86 0.58 -0.26
C SER A 52 3.80 1.93 0.44
N ILE A 53 4.10 2.99 -0.31
CA ILE A 53 4.01 4.36 0.20
C ILE A 53 3.00 5.08 -0.68
N THR A 54 1.96 5.67 -0.05
CA THR A 54 0.98 6.50 -0.74
C THR A 54 1.00 7.90 -0.15
N PHE A 55 0.92 8.91 -1.02
CA PHE A 55 0.94 10.31 -0.63
C PHE A 55 -0.42 10.94 -0.87
N TRP A 56 -0.87 11.75 0.09
CA TRP A 56 -2.23 12.30 0.14
C TRP A 56 -2.21 13.79 0.42
N GLU A 57 -3.14 14.51 -0.19
CA GLU A 57 -3.28 15.95 -0.03
C GLU A 57 -3.48 16.33 1.43
N THR A 58 -4.41 15.65 2.11
CA THR A 58 -4.77 15.90 3.50
C THR A 58 -4.83 14.60 4.29
N GLU A 59 -4.73 14.73 5.61
CA GLU A 59 -4.94 13.61 6.51
C GLU A 59 -6.36 13.04 6.38
N GLU A 60 -7.36 13.90 6.22
CA GLU A 60 -8.74 13.47 6.04
C GLU A 60 -8.91 12.57 4.82
N ASP A 61 -8.30 12.92 3.70
CA ASP A 61 -8.38 12.11 2.48
C ASP A 61 -7.71 10.75 2.68
N MET A 62 -6.57 10.73 3.37
CA MET A 62 -5.85 9.49 3.68
C MET A 62 -6.69 8.58 4.57
N ILE A 63 -7.24 9.11 5.65
CA ILE A 63 -8.06 8.36 6.60
C ILE A 63 -9.43 8.01 6.02
N GLY A 64 -9.97 8.85 5.14
CA GLY A 64 -11.25 8.61 4.48
C GLY A 64 -11.27 7.29 3.70
N GLY A 65 -10.17 6.93 3.07
CA GLY A 65 -10.04 5.65 2.38
C GLY A 65 -10.15 4.46 3.32
N GLU A 66 -9.65 4.59 4.54
CA GLU A 66 -9.78 3.54 5.56
C GLU A 66 -11.20 3.44 6.09
N SER A 67 -11.82 4.57 6.35
CA SER A 67 -13.20 4.62 6.86
C SER A 67 -14.23 4.07 5.86
N SER A 68 -13.97 4.23 4.57
CA SER A 68 -14.86 3.72 3.51
C SER A 68 -14.66 2.22 3.22
N GLY A 69 -13.68 1.58 3.84
CA GLY A 69 -13.33 0.19 3.56
C GLY A 69 -12.40 -0.01 2.36
N TYR A 70 -12.04 1.06 1.68
CA TYR A 70 -11.17 1.00 0.50
C TYR A 70 -9.82 0.32 0.82
N LEU A 71 -9.16 0.71 1.92
CA LEU A 71 -7.86 0.17 2.27
C LEU A 71 -7.94 -1.33 2.54
N GLN A 72 -8.93 -1.77 3.31
CA GLN A 72 -9.12 -3.17 3.64
C GLN A 72 -9.38 -4.01 2.39
N GLU A 73 -10.13 -3.48 1.45
CA GLU A 73 -10.39 -4.15 0.17
C GLU A 73 -9.09 -4.33 -0.62
N GLN A 74 -8.25 -3.30 -0.68
CA GLN A 74 -6.99 -3.38 -1.41
C GLN A 74 -6.01 -4.35 -0.73
N LEU A 75 -5.90 -4.30 0.59
CA LEU A 75 -5.07 -5.24 1.34
C LEU A 75 -5.53 -6.68 1.15
N GLY A 76 -6.86 -6.90 1.07
CA GLY A 76 -7.42 -8.22 0.84
C GLY A 76 -6.99 -8.86 -0.47
N LYS A 77 -6.69 -8.06 -1.49
CA LYS A 77 -6.27 -8.58 -2.80
C LYS A 77 -4.92 -9.29 -2.76
N ILE A 78 -4.04 -8.90 -1.85
CA ILE A 78 -2.69 -9.45 -1.76
C ILE A 78 -2.40 -10.14 -0.43
N ALA A 79 -3.35 -10.16 0.49
CA ALA A 79 -3.17 -10.71 1.84
C ALA A 79 -2.70 -12.17 1.84
N ALA A 80 -3.20 -12.98 0.92
CA ALA A 80 -2.84 -14.40 0.82
C ALA A 80 -1.35 -14.61 0.48
N LEU A 81 -0.70 -13.62 -0.11
CA LEU A 81 0.71 -13.68 -0.51
C LEU A 81 1.66 -13.18 0.59
N PHE A 82 1.11 -12.63 1.67
CA PHE A 82 1.92 -12.07 2.76
C PHE A 82 2.12 -13.07 3.89
N VAL A 83 3.25 -12.91 4.58
CA VAL A 83 3.55 -13.61 5.82
C VAL A 83 3.00 -12.79 6.97
N GLY A 84 1.79 -13.11 7.42
CA GLY A 84 1.10 -12.38 8.47
C GLY A 84 0.56 -11.02 8.01
N PRO A 85 -0.10 -10.27 8.91
CA PRO A 85 -0.67 -8.97 8.57
C PRO A 85 0.43 -7.93 8.39
N PRO A 86 0.23 -6.96 7.47
CA PRO A 86 1.18 -5.86 7.29
C PRO A 86 1.12 -4.86 8.45
N THR A 87 2.20 -4.10 8.61
CA THR A 87 2.25 -2.97 9.53
C THR A 87 1.91 -1.71 8.77
N ILE A 88 1.04 -0.86 9.33
CA ILE A 88 0.63 0.40 8.72
C ILE A 88 1.15 1.54 9.57
N GLN A 89 1.84 2.49 8.93
CA GLN A 89 2.43 3.66 9.59
C GLN A 89 2.00 4.93 8.86
N TYR A 90 1.87 6.02 9.60
CA TYR A 90 1.39 7.30 9.11
C TYR A 90 2.43 8.38 9.37
N TYR A 91 2.64 9.26 8.39
CA TYR A 91 3.64 10.31 8.49
C TYR A 91 3.13 11.61 7.90
N LEU A 92 3.63 12.72 8.46
CA LEU A 92 3.53 14.03 7.82
C LEU A 92 4.77 14.21 6.94
N VAL A 93 4.56 14.56 5.69
CA VAL A 93 5.69 14.85 4.79
C VAL A 93 6.25 16.21 5.16
N SER A 94 7.49 16.22 5.67
CA SER A 94 8.11 17.43 6.23
C SER A 94 9.14 18.06 5.30
N HIS A 95 9.50 17.39 4.23
CA HIS A 95 10.45 17.93 3.26
C HIS A 95 10.24 17.33 1.88
#